data_f6e8547d177c5008f4df168ec4d607ce
#
_entry.id   f6e8547d177c5008f4df168ec4d607ce
#
_cell.length_a   1.000
_cell.length_b   1.000
_cell.length_c   1.000
_cell.angle_alpha   90.00
_cell.angle_beta   90.00
_cell.angle_gamma   90.00
#
_symmetry.space_group_name_H-M   'P 1'
#
loop_
_entity.id
_entity.type
_entity.pdbx_description
1 polymer ?
#
loop_
_entity_poly.entity_id
_entity_poly.type
_entity_poly.pdbx_seq_one_letter_code
_entity_poly.pdbx_strand_id
1 'polypeptide(L)'
;MRLISKKNLLSAIEPYPDAQSAIESWYQLIKDNDCQWLEFVRNGYSRSVEQVYGYTIFNIKGNQYRLIVQINSRTRIIIFTKFLTEAEYSKINWNDRDEVKQKLG
;
A
#
# COMPACT_ATOMS: atom_id res chain seq x y z
N MET A 1 10.76 -5.20 -7.42
CA MET A 1 10.82 -5.28 -5.96
C MET A 1 10.21 -6.56 -5.44
N ARG A 2 10.64 -7.00 -4.28
CA ARG A 2 10.14 -8.21 -3.66
C ARG A 2 9.11 -7.86 -2.59
N LEU A 3 7.91 -8.45 -2.70
CA LEU A 3 6.86 -8.29 -1.69
C LEU A 3 7.01 -9.37 -0.64
N ILE A 4 7.21 -8.96 0.61
CA ILE A 4 7.16 -9.84 1.77
C ILE A 4 5.76 -9.83 2.33
N SER A 5 5.31 -10.98 2.84
CA SER A 5 3.98 -11.14 3.41
C SER A 5 2.85 -11.10 2.38
N LYS A 6 3.11 -11.59 1.16
CA LYS A 6 2.08 -11.69 0.11
C LYS A 6 0.88 -12.49 0.60
N LYS A 7 1.12 -13.53 1.36
CA LYS A 7 0.04 -14.36 1.93
C LYS A 7 -0.86 -13.54 2.85
N ASN A 8 -0.27 -12.65 3.64
CA ASN A 8 -1.05 -11.79 4.54
C ASN A 8 -1.88 -10.77 3.75
N LEU A 9 -1.32 -10.24 2.65
CA LEU A 9 -2.07 -9.36 1.77
C LEU A 9 -3.26 -10.09 1.15
N LEU A 10 -3.06 -11.29 0.63
CA LEU A 10 -4.14 -12.07 0.03
C LEU A 10 -5.23 -12.39 1.04
N SER A 11 -4.85 -12.70 2.28
CA SER A 11 -5.82 -12.92 3.35
C SER A 11 -6.59 -11.65 3.70
N ALA A 12 -5.92 -10.50 3.69
CA ALA A 12 -6.54 -9.23 4.03
C ALA A 12 -7.58 -8.78 2.99
N ILE A 13 -7.38 -9.11 1.72
CA ILE A 13 -8.32 -8.74 0.66
C ILE A 13 -9.42 -9.79 0.44
N GLU A 14 -9.35 -10.92 1.10
CA GLU A 14 -10.35 -11.99 0.95
C GLU A 14 -11.78 -11.51 1.17
N PRO A 15 -12.09 -10.68 2.20
CA PRO A 15 -13.44 -10.14 2.37
C PRO A 15 -13.85 -9.13 1.30
N TYR A 16 -12.93 -8.73 0.42
CA TYR A 16 -13.15 -7.69 -0.59
C TYR A 16 -12.82 -8.23 -1.98
N PRO A 17 -13.63 -9.16 -2.54
CA PRO A 17 -13.31 -9.77 -3.84
C PRO A 17 -13.26 -8.77 -4.98
N ASP A 18 -13.94 -7.64 -4.85
CA ASP A 18 -13.90 -6.58 -5.86
C ASP A 18 -12.54 -5.84 -5.90
N ALA A 19 -11.72 -5.97 -4.87
CA ALA A 19 -10.38 -5.38 -4.83
C ALA A 19 -9.31 -6.28 -5.47
N GLN A 20 -9.61 -7.55 -5.69
CA GLN A 20 -8.61 -8.54 -6.13
C GLN A 20 -7.92 -8.13 -7.42
N SER A 21 -8.68 -7.72 -8.42
CA SER A 21 -8.14 -7.33 -9.72
C SER A 21 -7.20 -6.13 -9.61
N ALA A 22 -7.58 -5.13 -8.82
CA ALA A 22 -6.75 -3.95 -8.61
C ALA A 22 -5.46 -4.29 -7.87
N ILE A 23 -5.52 -5.20 -6.90
CA ILE A 23 -4.33 -5.66 -6.16
C ILE A 23 -3.40 -6.47 -7.08
N GLU A 24 -3.95 -7.31 -7.93
CA GLU A 24 -3.14 -8.06 -8.89
C GLU A 24 -2.42 -7.13 -9.85
N SER A 25 -3.09 -6.10 -10.35
CA SER A 25 -2.47 -5.08 -11.20
C SER A 25 -1.36 -4.33 -10.46
N TRP A 26 -1.60 -3.94 -9.22
CA TRP A 26 -0.59 -3.30 -8.38
C TRP A 26 0.63 -4.20 -8.20
N TYR A 27 0.40 -5.46 -7.87
CA TYR A 27 1.48 -6.44 -7.66
C TYR A 27 2.31 -6.62 -8.93
N GLN A 28 1.66 -6.71 -10.09
CA GLN A 28 2.35 -6.86 -11.36
C GLN A 28 3.23 -5.63 -11.65
N LEU A 29 2.74 -4.43 -11.34
CA LEU A 29 3.51 -3.21 -11.54
C LEU A 29 4.77 -3.18 -10.68
N ILE A 30 4.69 -3.54 -9.41
CA ILE A 30 5.88 -3.54 -8.54
C ILE A 30 6.88 -4.61 -8.98
N LYS A 31 6.41 -5.73 -9.49
CA LYS A 31 7.25 -6.82 -9.97
C LYS A 31 8.01 -6.42 -11.23
N ASP A 32 7.35 -5.70 -12.14
CA ASP A 32 7.93 -5.33 -13.44
C ASP A 32 8.85 -4.12 -13.37
N ASN A 33 8.77 -3.30 -12.31
CA ASN A 33 9.48 -2.02 -12.22
C ASN A 33 10.49 -2.03 -11.06
N ASP A 34 11.43 -2.93 -11.13
CA ASP A 34 12.37 -3.22 -10.05
C ASP A 34 13.38 -2.11 -9.79
N CYS A 35 13.88 -1.45 -10.82
CA CYS A 35 15.03 -0.54 -10.71
C CYS A 35 14.68 0.93 -10.53
N GLN A 36 13.48 1.35 -10.91
CA GLN A 36 13.06 2.75 -10.89
C GLN A 36 11.76 2.95 -10.14
N TRP A 37 11.60 2.21 -9.08
CA TRP A 37 10.35 2.15 -8.34
C TRP A 37 9.82 3.52 -7.90
N LEU A 38 10.66 4.32 -7.23
CA LEU A 38 10.22 5.62 -6.72
C LEU A 38 9.81 6.57 -7.84
N GLU A 39 10.59 6.59 -8.92
CA GLU A 39 10.28 7.44 -10.06
C GLU A 39 9.01 6.98 -10.76
N PHE A 40 8.87 5.68 -10.93
CA PHE A 40 7.67 5.10 -11.52
C PHE A 40 6.43 5.43 -10.69
N VAL A 41 6.52 5.28 -9.37
CA VAL A 41 5.42 5.59 -8.45
C VAL A 41 5.05 7.07 -8.55
N ARG A 42 6.03 7.97 -8.59
CA ARG A 42 5.78 9.41 -8.73
C ARG A 42 5.09 9.73 -10.04
N ASN A 43 5.48 9.08 -11.13
CA ASN A 43 4.95 9.38 -12.47
C ASN A 43 3.62 8.68 -12.73
N GLY A 44 3.50 7.41 -12.33
CA GLY A 44 2.31 6.61 -12.62
C GLY A 44 1.20 6.75 -11.57
N TYR A 45 1.58 6.96 -10.31
CA TYR A 45 0.66 7.01 -9.18
C TYR A 45 0.77 8.31 -8.40
N SER A 46 1.27 9.39 -9.00
CA SER A 46 1.58 10.63 -8.27
C SER A 46 0.42 11.20 -7.45
N ARG A 47 -0.82 10.97 -7.89
CA ARG A 47 -2.02 11.44 -7.18
C ARG A 47 -2.65 10.37 -6.30
N SER A 48 -2.12 9.15 -6.35
CA SER A 48 -2.71 7.98 -5.67
C SER A 48 -1.78 7.38 -4.63
N VAL A 49 -0.65 8.05 -4.34
CA VAL A 49 0.34 7.56 -3.40
C VAL A 49 0.70 8.65 -2.42
N GLU A 50 0.64 8.32 -1.13
CA GLU A 50 1.06 9.19 -0.04
C GLU A 50 2.13 8.50 0.78
N GLN A 51 3.05 9.29 1.34
CA GLN A 51 4.04 8.80 2.29
C GLN A 51 3.82 9.49 3.63
N VAL A 52 3.57 8.69 4.67
CA VAL A 52 3.26 9.19 6.01
C VAL A 52 4.02 8.36 7.03
N TYR A 53 4.91 9.00 7.80
CA TYR A 53 5.64 8.38 8.91
C TYR A 53 6.34 7.06 8.56
N GLY A 54 6.92 6.98 7.35
CA GLY A 54 7.60 5.77 6.89
C GLY A 54 6.71 4.75 6.21
N TYR A 55 5.41 4.99 6.18
CA TYR A 55 4.46 4.15 5.45
C TYR A 55 4.18 4.74 4.08
N THR A 56 3.95 3.86 3.10
CA THR A 56 3.50 4.26 1.77
C THR A 56 2.09 3.76 1.57
N ILE A 57 1.19 4.66 1.18
CA ILE A 57 -0.24 4.38 1.06
C ILE A 57 -0.64 4.48 -0.40
N PHE A 58 -1.18 3.40 -0.95
CA PHE A 58 -1.69 3.36 -2.31
C PHE A 58 -3.22 3.38 -2.30
N ASN A 59 -3.81 4.23 -3.14
CA ASN A 59 -5.24 4.17 -3.39
C ASN A 59 -5.52 2.99 -4.32
N ILE A 60 -6.42 2.12 -3.92
CA ILE A 60 -6.79 0.93 -4.67
C ILE A 60 -8.25 1.03 -5.09
N LYS A 61 -8.52 0.69 -6.34
CA LYS A 61 -9.86 0.77 -6.92
C LYS A 61 -10.44 2.18 -6.76
N GLY A 62 -9.73 3.17 -7.32
CA GLY A 62 -10.04 4.57 -7.07
C GLY A 62 -9.74 4.91 -5.62
N ASN A 63 -10.74 5.39 -4.89
CA ASN A 63 -10.60 5.76 -3.49
C ASN A 63 -11.34 4.82 -2.54
N GLN A 64 -11.69 3.61 -3.00
CA GLN A 64 -12.48 2.69 -2.17
C GLN A 64 -11.65 1.98 -1.11
N TYR A 65 -10.37 1.72 -1.40
CA TYR A 65 -9.47 1.01 -0.49
C TYR A 65 -8.13 1.71 -0.40
N ARG A 66 -7.42 1.42 0.69
CA ARG A 66 -6.05 1.91 0.91
C ARG A 66 -5.14 0.73 1.22
N LEU A 67 -4.09 0.56 0.43
CA LEU A 67 -3.06 -0.44 0.66
C LEU A 67 -1.88 0.25 1.32
N ILE A 68 -1.50 -0.20 2.50
CA ILE A 68 -0.43 0.41 3.30
C ILE A 68 0.73 -0.56 3.38
N VAL A 69 1.90 -0.11 2.96
CA VAL A 69 3.11 -0.90 2.94
C VAL A 69 4.28 -0.07 3.47
N GLN A 70 5.35 -0.77 3.84
CA GLN A 70 6.64 -0.16 4.11
C GLN A 70 7.59 -0.55 2.98
N ILE A 71 8.26 0.45 2.39
CA ILE A 71 9.17 0.22 1.26
C ILE A 71 10.58 0.54 1.69
N ASN A 72 11.48 -0.43 1.51
CA ASN A 72 12.90 -0.21 1.64
C ASN A 72 13.50 -0.22 0.23
N SER A 73 13.78 0.96 -0.30
CA SER A 73 14.32 1.11 -1.66
C SER A 73 15.75 0.61 -1.78
N ARG A 74 16.49 0.59 -0.69
CA ARG A 74 17.87 0.12 -0.65
C ARG A 74 17.95 -1.39 -0.88
N THR A 75 17.08 -2.15 -0.19
CA THR A 75 17.04 -3.60 -0.31
C THR A 75 16.00 -4.07 -1.33
N ARG A 76 15.21 -3.15 -1.89
CA ARG A 76 14.12 -3.44 -2.83
C ARG A 76 13.09 -4.40 -2.26
N ILE A 77 12.78 -4.19 -0.99
CA ILE A 77 11.79 -5.00 -0.27
C ILE A 77 10.59 -4.15 0.07
N ILE A 78 9.41 -4.71 -0.15
CA ILE A 78 8.13 -4.12 0.24
C ILE A 78 7.52 -5.04 1.29
N ILE A 79 7.12 -4.46 2.42
CA ILE A 79 6.47 -5.20 3.50
C ILE A 79 5.01 -4.76 3.57
N PHE A 80 4.09 -5.71 3.38
CA PHE A 80 2.67 -5.44 3.56
C PHE A 80 2.39 -5.11 5.03
N THR A 81 1.62 -4.05 5.27
CA THR A 81 1.27 -3.62 6.62
C THR A 81 -0.23 -3.75 6.88
N LYS A 82 -1.06 -3.06 6.09
CA LYS A 82 -2.51 -3.07 6.27
C LYS A 82 -3.23 -2.86 4.95
N PHE A 83 -4.45 -3.38 4.88
CA PHE A 83 -5.40 -3.10 3.81
C PHE A 83 -6.68 -2.57 4.44
N LEU A 84 -7.03 -1.34 4.14
CA LEU A 84 -8.14 -0.63 4.79
C LEU A 84 -9.19 -0.23 3.76
N THR A 85 -10.46 -0.21 4.19
CA THR A 85 -11.50 0.45 3.43
C THR A 85 -11.38 1.96 3.59
N GLU A 86 -12.05 2.72 2.74
CA GLU A 86 -12.10 4.18 2.87
C GLU A 86 -12.62 4.61 4.24
N ALA A 87 -13.65 3.92 4.75
CA ALA A 87 -14.21 4.23 6.06
C ALA A 87 -13.19 4.03 7.18
N GLU A 88 -12.45 2.93 7.14
CA GLU A 88 -11.41 2.65 8.13
C GLU A 88 -10.26 3.66 8.05
N TYR A 89 -9.85 3.98 6.83
CA TYR A 89 -8.79 4.96 6.58
C TYR A 89 -9.17 6.33 7.14
N SER A 90 -10.41 6.75 6.92
CA SER A 90 -10.90 8.06 7.35
C SER A 90 -11.03 8.21 8.86
N LYS A 91 -11.09 7.10 9.60
CA LYS A 91 -11.18 7.11 11.05
C LYS A 91 -9.84 7.32 11.74
N ILE A 92 -8.73 7.18 11.02
CA ILE A 92 -7.39 7.36 11.57
C ILE A 92 -7.03 8.84 11.53
N ASN A 93 -6.53 9.36 12.63
CA ASN A 93 -5.99 10.72 12.66
C ASN A 93 -4.56 10.70 12.13
N TRP A 94 -4.40 10.99 10.85
CA TRP A 94 -3.12 10.93 10.16
C TRP A 94 -2.16 12.06 10.59
N ASN A 95 -2.62 13.02 11.35
CA ASN A 95 -1.78 14.06 11.94
C ASN A 95 -1.18 13.63 13.27
N ASP A 96 -1.63 12.52 13.84
CA ASP A 96 -1.13 11.98 15.10
C ASP A 96 -0.25 10.76 14.81
N ARG A 97 1.06 10.95 14.88
CA ARG A 97 2.03 9.91 14.60
C ARG A 97 1.85 8.68 15.49
N ASP A 98 1.57 8.88 16.76
CA ASP A 98 1.42 7.77 17.70
C ASP A 98 0.17 6.95 17.41
N GLU A 99 -0.94 7.60 17.08
CA GLU A 99 -2.16 6.91 16.68
C GLU A 99 -1.94 6.10 15.39
N VAL A 100 -1.28 6.70 14.40
CA VAL A 100 -0.99 6.02 13.13
C VAL A 100 -0.16 4.76 13.38
N LYS A 101 0.89 4.87 14.17
CA LYS A 101 1.73 3.71 14.47
C LYS A 101 0.98 2.65 15.26
N GLN A 102 0.12 3.04 16.16
CA GLN A 102 -0.70 2.10 16.93
C GLN A 102 -1.70 1.37 16.03
N LYS A 103 -2.36 2.09 15.13
CA LYS A 103 -3.37 1.50 14.24
C LYS A 103 -2.76 0.63 13.14
N LEU A 104 -1.59 0.97 12.65
CA LEU A 104 -0.94 0.25 11.55
C LEU A 104 0.07 -0.78 12.02
N GLY A 105 0.61 -0.56 13.15
CA GLY A 105 1.67 -1.41 13.69
C GLY A 105 1.21 -2.54 14.48
#